data_3b070cca3fedd6818d1ff3a245944309
#
_entry.id   3b070cca3fedd6818d1ff3a245944309
#
_cell.length_a   1.000
_cell.length_b   1.000
_cell.length_c   1.000
_cell.angle_alpha   90.00
_cell.angle_beta   90.00
_cell.angle_gamma   90.00
#
_symmetry.space_group_name_H-M   'P 1'
#
loop_
_entity.id
_entity.type
_entity.pdbx_description
1 polymer ?
#
loop_
_entity_poly.entity_id
_entity_poly.type
_entity_poly.pdbx_seq_one_letter_code
_entity_poly.pdbx_strand_id
1 'polypeptide(L)'
;KEIEEGARAIGAGYMVIGDAAMARRALNAVREAFDAALTFDDPQVHADVTKPQKIVAVTGVTGTMGQETLKQLLPRGNRFKIRAFARPSEVNREKMKKIAAPNLEVVWGDLGNYEDIKKLVDGADYVLHIGAMVSPAADKYPEKTLYTNIGSTLSIIKAIKEQPDPDKVHFVYVGTVAETGTRTYPIHWGRVGDPINPSIFDYYALSKVFSELAVYESGLKHWVSIRQTGQYPSNE
;
A
#
# COMPACT_ATOMS: atom_id res chain seq x y z
N LYS A 1 5.89 -25.40 -21.22
CA LYS A 1 7.03 -25.92 -22.02
C LYS A 1 7.21 -25.13 -23.31
N GLU A 2 6.22 -25.11 -24.24
CA GLU A 2 6.36 -24.42 -25.56
C GLU A 2 6.72 -22.93 -25.42
N ILE A 3 6.09 -22.20 -24.50
CA ILE A 3 6.39 -20.78 -24.23
C ILE A 3 7.80 -20.62 -23.67
N GLU A 4 8.22 -21.51 -22.81
CA GLU A 4 9.55 -21.54 -22.21
C GLU A 4 10.65 -21.79 -23.25
N GLU A 5 10.42 -22.77 -24.13
CA GLU A 5 11.32 -23.11 -25.24
C GLU A 5 11.39 -21.94 -26.22
N GLY A 6 10.26 -21.31 -26.53
CA GLY A 6 10.19 -20.13 -27.39
C GLY A 6 10.95 -18.94 -26.81
N ALA A 7 10.81 -18.64 -25.53
CA ALA A 7 11.54 -17.56 -24.87
C ALA A 7 13.06 -17.81 -24.87
N ARG A 8 13.48 -19.03 -24.58
CA ARG A 8 14.90 -19.43 -24.65
C ARG A 8 15.47 -19.29 -26.06
N ALA A 9 14.71 -19.66 -27.08
CA ALA A 9 15.18 -19.62 -28.48
C ALA A 9 15.47 -18.18 -28.95
N ILE A 10 14.76 -17.18 -28.43
CA ILE A 10 14.98 -15.76 -28.76
C ILE A 10 15.84 -15.02 -27.73
N GLY A 11 16.37 -15.71 -26.72
CA GLY A 11 17.19 -15.10 -25.67
C GLY A 11 16.43 -14.18 -24.72
N ALA A 12 15.09 -14.30 -24.65
CA ALA A 12 14.27 -13.50 -23.74
C ALA A 12 14.35 -14.02 -22.30
N GLY A 13 14.41 -13.12 -21.35
CA GLY A 13 14.25 -13.45 -19.94
C GLY A 13 12.83 -13.98 -19.67
N TYR A 14 12.70 -15.02 -18.87
CA TYR A 14 11.40 -15.56 -18.46
C TYR A 14 11.47 -16.11 -17.04
N MET A 15 10.31 -16.16 -16.38
CA MET A 15 10.16 -16.75 -15.06
C MET A 15 8.85 -17.55 -15.01
N VAL A 16 8.92 -18.77 -14.49
CA VAL A 16 7.74 -19.62 -14.27
C VAL A 16 7.25 -19.40 -12.85
N ILE A 17 6.01 -18.93 -12.70
CA ILE A 17 5.42 -18.55 -11.41
C ILE A 17 4.04 -19.18 -11.21
N GLY A 18 3.57 -19.16 -9.98
CA GLY A 18 2.23 -19.62 -9.63
C GLY A 18 2.01 -21.10 -9.91
N ASP A 19 0.79 -21.43 -10.32
CA ASP A 19 0.38 -22.83 -10.58
C ASP A 19 1.10 -23.46 -11.78
N ALA A 20 1.72 -22.65 -12.65
CA ALA A 20 2.55 -23.16 -13.74
C ALA A 20 3.87 -23.77 -13.24
N ALA A 21 4.38 -23.30 -12.09
CA ALA A 21 5.56 -23.86 -11.43
C ALA A 21 5.19 -25.03 -10.49
N MET A 22 4.12 -24.83 -9.69
CA MET A 22 3.62 -25.82 -8.74
C MET A 22 2.19 -25.47 -8.36
N ALA A 23 1.25 -26.42 -8.50
CA ALA A 23 -0.14 -26.21 -8.10
C ALA A 23 -0.26 -25.90 -6.59
N ARG A 24 -0.72 -24.70 -6.27
CA ARG A 24 -0.87 -24.16 -4.90
C ARG A 24 -2.07 -23.23 -4.82
N ARG A 25 -2.28 -22.63 -3.64
CA ARG A 25 -3.39 -21.66 -3.45
C ARG A 25 -3.14 -20.38 -4.26
N ALA A 26 -4.22 -19.78 -4.77
CA ALA A 26 -4.18 -18.54 -5.57
C ALA A 26 -3.35 -17.40 -4.93
N LEU A 27 -3.35 -17.31 -3.60
CA LEU A 27 -2.56 -16.33 -2.86
C LEU A 27 -1.04 -16.47 -3.10
N ASN A 28 -0.55 -17.71 -3.24
CA ASN A 28 0.85 -17.97 -3.54
C ASN A 28 1.20 -17.51 -4.96
N ALA A 29 0.32 -17.77 -5.93
CA ALA A 29 0.50 -17.33 -7.30
C ALA A 29 0.54 -15.79 -7.41
N VAL A 30 -0.34 -15.09 -6.70
CA VAL A 30 -0.36 -13.62 -6.66
C VAL A 30 0.92 -13.07 -6.02
N ARG A 31 1.38 -13.68 -4.92
CA ARG A 31 2.63 -13.26 -4.25
C ARG A 31 3.84 -13.47 -5.15
N GLU A 32 3.94 -14.63 -5.81
CA GLU A 32 5.02 -14.92 -6.75
C GLU A 32 5.00 -14.01 -7.97
N ALA A 33 3.82 -13.69 -8.50
CA ALA A 33 3.67 -12.72 -9.59
C ALA A 33 4.16 -11.33 -9.17
N PHE A 34 3.84 -10.90 -7.96
CA PHE A 34 4.30 -9.63 -7.40
C PHE A 34 5.81 -9.62 -7.20
N ASP A 35 6.37 -10.68 -6.62
CA ASP A 35 7.82 -10.80 -6.41
C ASP A 35 8.56 -10.88 -7.75
N ALA A 36 8.02 -11.59 -8.74
CA ALA A 36 8.55 -11.67 -10.08
C ALA A 36 8.53 -10.30 -10.79
N ALA A 37 7.42 -9.56 -10.70
CA ALA A 37 7.32 -8.22 -11.29
C ALA A 37 8.33 -7.24 -10.68
N LEU A 38 8.60 -7.35 -9.38
CA LEU A 38 9.62 -6.53 -8.71
C LEU A 38 11.06 -6.87 -9.12
N THR A 39 11.29 -8.07 -9.63
CA THR A 39 12.63 -8.58 -9.93
C THR A 39 12.90 -8.72 -11.42
N PHE A 40 11.87 -8.66 -12.27
CA PHE A 40 11.96 -8.97 -13.70
C PHE A 40 12.85 -7.98 -14.46
N ASP A 41 12.80 -6.70 -14.11
CA ASP A 41 13.61 -5.65 -14.74
C ASP A 41 14.95 -5.39 -14.05
N ASP A 42 15.25 -6.08 -12.95
CA ASP A 42 16.51 -5.94 -12.23
C ASP A 42 17.10 -7.31 -11.85
N PRO A 43 17.78 -7.98 -12.79
CA PRO A 43 18.43 -9.27 -12.54
C PRO A 43 19.52 -9.20 -11.46
N GLN A 44 19.91 -8.01 -11.01
CA GLN A 44 20.92 -7.79 -9.96
C GLN A 44 20.31 -7.46 -8.59
N VAL A 45 19.04 -7.72 -8.38
CA VAL A 45 18.33 -7.48 -7.09
C VAL A 45 19.08 -8.05 -5.87
N HIS A 46 19.99 -8.98 -6.06
CA HIS A 46 20.74 -9.60 -4.99
C HIS A 46 22.15 -9.02 -4.73
N ALA A 47 22.62 -8.07 -5.51
CA ALA A 47 24.03 -7.71 -5.45
C ALA A 47 24.39 -6.21 -5.43
N ASP A 48 23.51 -5.29 -5.76
CA ASP A 48 23.92 -3.89 -5.91
C ASP A 48 23.79 -3.10 -4.60
N VAL A 49 24.69 -3.38 -3.65
CA VAL A 49 24.91 -2.58 -2.43
C VAL A 49 25.40 -1.14 -2.72
N THR A 50 25.66 -0.82 -3.98
CA THR A 50 26.17 0.51 -4.40
C THR A 50 25.05 1.48 -4.73
N LYS A 51 23.83 1.02 -4.99
CA LYS A 51 22.67 1.91 -5.21
C LYS A 51 22.17 2.48 -3.90
N PRO A 52 21.85 3.79 -3.84
CA PRO A 52 21.24 4.35 -2.67
C PRO A 52 19.90 3.68 -2.36
N GLN A 53 19.67 3.38 -1.08
CA GLN A 53 18.39 2.83 -0.63
C GLN A 53 17.24 3.77 -1.01
N LYS A 54 16.13 3.20 -1.47
CA LYS A 54 14.89 3.92 -1.73
C LYS A 54 14.13 4.14 -0.42
N ILE A 55 13.62 5.35 -0.22
CA ILE A 55 12.84 5.69 0.98
C ILE A 55 11.37 5.32 0.75
N VAL A 56 10.84 4.45 1.60
CA VAL A 56 9.43 4.03 1.61
C VAL A 56 8.73 4.61 2.83
N ALA A 57 7.88 5.60 2.62
CA ALA A 57 7.03 6.17 3.65
C ALA A 57 5.74 5.34 3.78
N VAL A 58 5.41 4.89 4.99
CA VAL A 58 4.27 4.00 5.22
C VAL A 58 3.39 4.55 6.34
N THR A 59 2.11 4.76 6.06
CA THR A 59 1.10 5.08 7.08
C THR A 59 0.37 3.83 7.56
N GLY A 60 -0.25 3.90 8.74
CA GLY A 60 -1.06 2.80 9.26
C GLY A 60 -0.25 1.59 9.76
N VAL A 61 1.03 1.77 10.04
CA VAL A 61 1.99 0.72 10.43
C VAL A 61 1.64 -0.04 11.71
N THR A 62 0.78 0.50 12.56
CA THR A 62 0.35 -0.14 13.81
C THR A 62 -0.91 -1.00 13.67
N GLY A 63 -1.56 -0.97 12.50
CA GLY A 63 -2.67 -1.84 12.12
C GLY A 63 -2.20 -3.16 11.54
N THR A 64 -3.12 -4.13 11.37
CA THR A 64 -2.82 -5.48 10.86
C THR A 64 -2.08 -5.43 9.52
N MET A 65 -2.62 -4.73 8.53
CA MET A 65 -1.99 -4.61 7.21
C MET A 65 -0.64 -3.90 7.27
N GLY A 66 -0.54 -2.81 8.04
CA GLY A 66 0.72 -2.07 8.18
C GLY A 66 1.83 -2.91 8.81
N GLN A 67 1.51 -3.73 9.80
CA GLN A 67 2.47 -4.66 10.41
C GLN A 67 2.94 -5.72 9.41
N GLU A 68 2.03 -6.32 8.64
CA GLU A 68 2.40 -7.26 7.58
C GLU A 68 3.24 -6.58 6.48
N THR A 69 2.92 -5.35 6.12
CA THR A 69 3.74 -4.54 5.19
C THR A 69 5.16 -4.35 5.73
N LEU A 70 5.32 -4.02 7.01
CA LEU A 70 6.64 -3.91 7.63
C LEU A 70 7.40 -5.24 7.64
N LYS A 71 6.74 -6.35 7.95
CA LYS A 71 7.36 -7.70 7.90
C LYS A 71 7.90 -8.03 6.50
N GLN A 72 7.24 -7.56 5.43
CA GLN A 72 7.69 -7.78 4.07
C GLN A 72 8.80 -6.83 3.62
N LEU A 73 8.79 -5.58 4.09
CA LEU A 73 9.74 -4.56 3.66
C LEU A 73 11.05 -4.60 4.45
N LEU A 74 11.00 -4.84 5.75
CA LEU A 74 12.20 -4.78 6.61
C LEU A 74 13.32 -5.74 6.21
N PRO A 75 13.06 -7.00 5.80
CA PRO A 75 14.10 -7.89 5.31
C PRO A 75 14.82 -7.40 4.04
N ARG A 76 14.23 -6.43 3.34
CA ARG A 76 14.78 -5.83 2.11
C ARG A 76 15.60 -4.57 2.40
N GLY A 77 16.32 -4.56 3.52
CA GLY A 77 17.10 -3.39 3.98
C GLY A 77 18.25 -2.99 3.07
N ASN A 78 18.70 -3.88 2.19
CA ASN A 78 19.64 -3.53 1.12
C ASN A 78 19.05 -2.61 0.05
N ARG A 79 17.71 -2.56 -0.09
CA ARG A 79 16.98 -1.77 -1.10
C ARG A 79 16.23 -0.60 -0.50
N PHE A 80 15.64 -0.80 0.70
CA PHE A 80 14.68 0.13 1.27
C PHE A 80 15.07 0.61 2.66
N LYS A 81 14.98 1.92 2.85
CA LYS A 81 14.86 2.57 4.15
C LYS A 81 13.37 2.85 4.39
N ILE A 82 12.82 2.34 5.47
CA ILE A 82 11.40 2.43 5.80
C ILE A 82 11.19 3.60 6.77
N ARG A 83 10.28 4.50 6.42
CA ARG A 83 9.80 5.56 7.28
C ARG A 83 8.37 5.26 7.71
N ALA A 84 8.23 4.74 8.92
CA ALA A 84 6.97 4.27 9.47
C ALA A 84 6.25 5.38 10.24
N PHE A 85 5.03 5.73 9.84
CA PHE A 85 4.22 6.77 10.48
C PHE A 85 3.26 6.21 11.51
N ALA A 86 3.36 6.67 12.75
CA ALA A 86 2.52 6.22 13.85
C ALA A 86 2.12 7.36 14.79
N ARG A 87 0.90 7.29 15.34
CA ARG A 87 0.45 8.21 16.38
C ARG A 87 1.25 7.98 17.67
N PRO A 88 1.65 9.04 18.40
CA PRO A 88 2.50 8.95 19.59
C PRO A 88 1.71 8.51 20.84
N SER A 89 1.03 7.36 20.78
CA SER A 89 0.38 6.72 21.93
C SER A 89 1.29 5.68 22.57
N GLU A 90 1.10 5.40 23.85
CA GLU A 90 1.84 4.37 24.60
C GLU A 90 1.77 3.00 23.90
N VAL A 91 0.55 2.58 23.53
CA VAL A 91 0.30 1.33 22.82
C VAL A 91 1.09 1.25 21.50
N ASN A 92 1.13 2.34 20.75
CA ASN A 92 1.87 2.37 19.49
C ASN A 92 3.39 2.36 19.73
N ARG A 93 3.87 3.03 20.77
CA ARG A 93 5.29 3.01 21.14
C ARG A 93 5.74 1.59 21.47
N GLU A 94 4.96 0.87 22.27
CA GLU A 94 5.27 -0.54 22.61
C GLU A 94 5.22 -1.46 21.37
N LYS A 95 4.27 -1.26 20.47
CA LYS A 95 4.23 -2.00 19.19
C LYS A 95 5.48 -1.75 18.34
N MET A 96 5.88 -0.49 18.20
CA MET A 96 7.02 -0.13 17.33
C MET A 96 8.37 -0.54 17.93
N LYS A 97 8.51 -0.56 19.26
CA LYS A 97 9.70 -1.11 19.93
C LYS A 97 9.98 -2.56 19.56
N LYS A 98 8.92 -3.36 19.36
CA LYS A 98 9.04 -4.79 19.01
C LYS A 98 9.50 -5.03 17.57
N ILE A 99 9.46 -3.98 16.73
CA ILE A 99 9.73 -4.07 15.28
C ILE A 99 11.04 -3.33 14.94
N ALA A 100 11.91 -3.08 15.92
CA ALA A 100 13.16 -2.34 15.69
C ALA A 100 14.05 -3.04 14.65
N ALA A 101 14.48 -2.27 13.64
CA ALA A 101 15.37 -2.72 12.57
C ALA A 101 16.28 -1.57 12.11
N PRO A 102 17.50 -1.86 11.61
CA PRO A 102 18.45 -0.82 11.21
C PRO A 102 17.96 0.12 10.10
N ASN A 103 17.10 -0.40 9.22
CA ASN A 103 16.51 0.34 8.10
C ASN A 103 15.11 0.91 8.41
N LEU A 104 14.69 0.92 9.68
CA LEU A 104 13.42 1.46 10.14
C LEU A 104 13.60 2.77 10.90
N GLU A 105 12.95 3.82 10.40
CA GLU A 105 12.77 5.11 11.07
C GLU A 105 11.30 5.28 11.44
N VAL A 106 10.99 5.63 12.69
CA VAL A 106 9.61 5.90 13.12
C VAL A 106 9.36 7.39 13.17
N VAL A 107 8.43 7.87 12.35
CA VAL A 107 7.95 9.25 12.37
C VAL A 107 6.68 9.30 13.22
N TRP A 108 6.75 9.99 14.34
CA TRP A 108 5.61 10.17 15.24
C TRP A 108 4.80 11.40 14.83
N GLY A 109 3.49 11.22 14.62
CA GLY A 109 2.61 12.30 14.20
C GLY A 109 1.15 11.89 14.08
N ASP A 110 0.31 12.82 13.64
CA ASP A 110 -1.12 12.61 13.39
C ASP A 110 -1.44 12.82 11.91
N LEU A 111 -2.26 11.91 11.34
CA LEU A 111 -2.70 12.00 9.94
C LEU A 111 -3.56 13.24 9.65
N GLY A 112 -4.14 13.86 10.67
CA GLY A 112 -4.84 15.14 10.57
C GLY A 112 -3.91 16.36 10.56
N ASN A 113 -2.60 16.18 10.81
CA ASN A 113 -1.63 17.27 10.82
C ASN A 113 -0.78 17.26 9.56
N TYR A 114 -0.91 18.32 8.75
CA TYR A 114 -0.18 18.44 7.49
C TYR A 114 1.36 18.45 7.67
N GLU A 115 1.88 19.13 8.68
CA GLU A 115 3.32 19.22 8.91
C GLU A 115 3.93 17.86 9.28
N ASP A 116 3.19 17.00 9.97
CA ASP A 116 3.64 15.64 10.28
C ASP A 116 3.66 14.77 9.01
N ILE A 117 2.65 14.92 8.15
CA ILE A 117 2.60 14.25 6.83
C ILE A 117 3.74 14.76 5.93
N LYS A 118 4.01 16.04 5.92
CA LYS A 118 5.10 16.63 5.14
C LYS A 118 6.46 16.04 5.54
N LYS A 119 6.72 15.90 6.85
CA LYS A 119 7.93 15.24 7.37
C LYS A 119 8.03 13.77 6.94
N LEU A 120 6.89 13.05 6.93
CA LEU A 120 6.84 11.66 6.49
C LEU A 120 7.24 11.52 5.03
N VAL A 121 6.70 12.38 4.17
CA VAL A 121 6.82 12.31 2.70
C VAL A 121 8.14 12.90 2.19
N ASP A 122 8.81 13.76 2.97
CA ASP A 122 10.02 14.45 2.55
C ASP A 122 11.10 13.51 2.01
N GLY A 123 11.47 13.68 0.75
CA GLY A 123 12.45 12.85 0.06
C GLY A 123 12.06 11.37 -0.14
N ALA A 124 10.78 11.01 0.05
CA ALA A 124 10.32 9.64 -0.17
C ALA A 124 10.28 9.30 -1.67
N ASP A 125 10.74 8.10 -2.03
CA ASP A 125 10.57 7.53 -3.37
C ASP A 125 9.20 6.83 -3.51
N TYR A 126 8.70 6.23 -2.43
CA TYR A 126 7.42 5.54 -2.37
C TYR A 126 6.62 6.02 -1.16
N VAL A 127 5.33 6.23 -1.35
CA VAL A 127 4.39 6.54 -0.26
C VAL A 127 3.27 5.50 -0.26
N LEU A 128 3.21 4.68 0.79
CA LEU A 128 2.17 3.66 0.98
C LEU A 128 1.16 4.18 2.01
N HIS A 129 0.00 4.61 1.54
CA HIS A 129 -1.06 5.14 2.40
C HIS A 129 -2.06 4.05 2.76
N ILE A 130 -1.75 3.32 3.85
CA ILE A 130 -2.56 2.24 4.40
C ILE A 130 -3.47 2.76 5.53
N GLY A 131 -3.01 3.80 6.24
CA GLY A 131 -3.66 4.34 7.42
C GLY A 131 -5.03 4.96 7.12
N ALA A 132 -6.06 4.50 7.84
CA ALA A 132 -7.40 5.05 7.79
C ALA A 132 -8.14 4.78 9.11
N MET A 133 -9.19 5.55 9.38
CA MET A 133 -10.22 5.15 10.33
C MET A 133 -11.14 4.15 9.66
N VAL A 134 -11.29 2.97 10.27
CA VAL A 134 -12.08 1.85 9.75
C VAL A 134 -13.24 1.52 10.70
N SER A 135 -14.25 0.79 10.21
CA SER A 135 -15.34 0.29 11.06
C SER A 135 -14.79 -0.69 12.13
N PRO A 136 -15.36 -0.72 13.36
CA PRO A 136 -16.58 -0.01 13.80
C PRO A 136 -16.35 1.46 14.23
N ALA A 137 -15.12 1.95 14.30
CA ALA A 137 -14.85 3.33 14.71
C ALA A 137 -15.39 4.36 13.69
N ALA A 138 -15.35 4.02 12.41
CA ALA A 138 -15.88 4.87 11.34
C ALA A 138 -17.40 5.11 11.48
N ASP A 139 -18.14 4.06 11.87
CA ASP A 139 -19.59 4.14 12.05
C ASP A 139 -19.96 4.99 13.29
N LYS A 140 -19.11 4.90 14.31
CA LYS A 140 -19.32 5.65 15.56
C LYS A 140 -18.98 7.15 15.44
N TYR A 141 -18.00 7.48 14.59
CA TYR A 141 -17.49 8.85 14.43
C TYR A 141 -17.42 9.23 12.94
N PRO A 142 -18.57 9.37 12.25
CA PRO A 142 -18.62 9.55 10.80
C PRO A 142 -17.90 10.81 10.31
N GLU A 143 -18.17 11.95 10.93
CA GLU A 143 -17.53 13.22 10.56
C GLU A 143 -16.01 13.17 10.71
N LYS A 144 -15.53 12.61 11.83
CA LYS A 144 -14.10 12.42 12.06
C LYS A 144 -13.48 11.48 11.05
N THR A 145 -14.22 10.45 10.63
CA THR A 145 -13.77 9.49 9.61
C THR A 145 -13.59 10.17 8.26
N LEU A 146 -14.60 10.93 7.83
CA LEU A 146 -14.52 11.69 6.58
C LEU A 146 -13.33 12.67 6.64
N TYR A 147 -13.25 13.46 7.71
CA TYR A 147 -12.15 14.42 7.87
C TYR A 147 -10.77 13.75 7.87
N THR A 148 -10.58 12.67 8.65
CA THR A 148 -9.29 12.02 8.78
C THR A 148 -8.88 11.30 7.48
N ASN A 149 -9.78 10.50 6.91
CA ASN A 149 -9.44 9.67 5.76
C ASN A 149 -9.23 10.52 4.49
N ILE A 150 -10.15 11.44 4.21
CA ILE A 150 -10.05 12.32 3.05
C ILE A 150 -8.90 13.33 3.25
N GLY A 151 -8.87 13.98 4.41
CA GLY A 151 -7.88 15.00 4.73
C GLY A 151 -6.45 14.47 4.69
N SER A 152 -6.18 13.28 5.22
CA SER A 152 -4.85 12.67 5.17
C SER A 152 -4.43 12.35 3.73
N THR A 153 -5.34 11.85 2.90
CA THR A 153 -5.06 11.57 1.49
C THR A 153 -4.73 12.84 0.72
N LEU A 154 -5.54 13.90 0.89
CA LEU A 154 -5.28 15.21 0.27
C LEU A 154 -3.96 15.81 0.74
N SER A 155 -3.65 15.68 2.03
CA SER A 155 -2.39 16.16 2.61
C SER A 155 -1.18 15.42 2.05
N ILE A 156 -1.27 14.10 1.84
CA ILE A 156 -0.22 13.30 1.21
C ILE A 156 -0.02 13.73 -0.24
N ILE A 157 -1.09 13.85 -1.01
CA ILE A 157 -1.03 14.32 -2.40
C ILE A 157 -0.35 15.70 -2.48
N LYS A 158 -0.74 16.62 -1.60
CA LYS A 158 -0.13 17.94 -1.51
C LYS A 158 1.36 17.84 -1.17
N ALA A 159 1.73 17.06 -0.16
CA ALA A 159 3.12 16.89 0.25
C ALA A 159 3.98 16.26 -0.84
N ILE A 160 3.44 15.32 -1.63
CA ILE A 160 4.13 14.77 -2.80
C ILE A 160 4.37 15.86 -3.85
N LYS A 161 3.35 16.66 -4.17
CA LYS A 161 3.47 17.75 -5.16
C LYS A 161 4.45 18.85 -4.76
N GLU A 162 4.67 19.03 -3.46
CA GLU A 162 5.64 20.00 -2.93
C GLU A 162 7.09 19.46 -2.90
N GLN A 163 7.33 18.19 -3.28
CA GLN A 163 8.68 17.66 -3.40
C GLN A 163 9.43 18.36 -4.56
N PRO A 164 10.77 18.45 -4.49
CA PRO A 164 11.58 19.01 -5.59
C PRO A 164 11.40 18.27 -6.92
N ASP A 165 11.11 16.99 -6.87
CA ASP A 165 10.83 16.14 -8.04
C ASP A 165 9.65 15.20 -7.73
N PRO A 166 8.41 15.72 -7.83
CA PRO A 166 7.21 14.96 -7.52
C PRO A 166 7.00 13.77 -8.48
N ASP A 167 7.55 13.84 -9.69
CA ASP A 167 7.43 12.81 -10.71
C ASP A 167 8.22 11.54 -10.39
N LYS A 168 9.12 11.58 -9.41
CA LYS A 168 9.83 10.38 -8.92
C LYS A 168 9.07 9.62 -7.85
N VAL A 169 8.07 10.24 -7.23
CA VAL A 169 7.35 9.65 -6.12
C VAL A 169 6.27 8.71 -6.61
N HIS A 170 6.31 7.47 -6.16
CA HIS A 170 5.27 6.47 -6.42
C HIS A 170 4.28 6.43 -5.26
N PHE A 171 3.03 6.76 -5.52
CA PHE A 171 1.98 6.77 -4.52
C PHE A 171 1.10 5.52 -4.60
N VAL A 172 1.07 4.74 -3.53
CA VAL A 172 0.19 3.57 -3.38
C VAL A 172 -0.89 3.91 -2.37
N TYR A 173 -2.11 4.06 -2.88
CA TYR A 173 -3.30 4.26 -2.07
C TYR A 173 -4.00 2.92 -1.82
N VAL A 174 -4.35 2.66 -0.57
CA VAL A 174 -5.10 1.45 -0.21
C VAL A 174 -6.57 1.80 -0.06
N GLY A 175 -7.36 1.46 -1.07
CA GLY A 175 -8.81 1.53 -1.12
C GLY A 175 -9.50 0.32 -0.48
N THR A 176 -10.75 0.11 -0.82
CA THR A 176 -11.57 -0.99 -0.28
C THR A 176 -12.62 -1.46 -1.28
N VAL A 177 -12.96 -2.74 -1.25
CA VAL A 177 -14.11 -3.26 -2.03
C VAL A 177 -15.44 -2.68 -1.57
N ALA A 178 -15.54 -2.11 -0.37
CA ALA A 178 -16.73 -1.41 0.10
C ALA A 178 -17.12 -0.22 -0.81
N GLU A 179 -16.16 0.33 -1.56
CA GLU A 179 -16.41 1.38 -2.56
C GLU A 179 -17.34 0.91 -3.70
N THR A 180 -17.42 -0.40 -3.96
CA THR A 180 -18.32 -0.98 -4.96
C THR A 180 -19.69 -1.38 -4.38
N GLY A 181 -19.92 -1.14 -3.11
CA GLY A 181 -21.18 -1.35 -2.40
C GLY A 181 -21.51 -2.79 -2.08
N THR A 182 -22.74 -2.99 -1.58
CA THR A 182 -23.23 -4.30 -1.19
C THR A 182 -23.56 -5.14 -2.42
N ARG A 183 -23.01 -6.33 -2.48
CA ARG A 183 -23.27 -7.32 -3.53
C ARG A 183 -24.43 -8.20 -3.08
N THR A 184 -25.66 -7.76 -3.37
CA THR A 184 -26.88 -8.53 -3.14
C THR A 184 -27.07 -9.61 -4.21
N TYR A 185 -28.02 -10.53 -3.98
CA TYR A 185 -28.36 -11.55 -4.97
C TYR A 185 -28.85 -10.94 -6.30
N PRO A 186 -28.46 -11.52 -7.46
CA PRO A 186 -27.51 -12.63 -7.62
C PRO A 186 -26.08 -12.19 -7.34
N ILE A 187 -25.35 -12.99 -6.52
CA ILE A 187 -23.96 -12.71 -6.17
C ILE A 187 -23.11 -12.73 -7.43
N HIS A 188 -22.36 -11.68 -7.66
CA HIS A 188 -21.35 -11.62 -8.72
C HIS A 188 -19.95 -11.41 -8.13
N TRP A 189 -18.95 -11.94 -8.80
CA TRP A 189 -17.56 -11.76 -8.40
C TRP A 189 -17.09 -10.34 -8.65
N GLY A 190 -16.27 -9.80 -7.73
CA GLY A 190 -15.62 -8.52 -7.92
C GLY A 190 -14.66 -8.53 -9.12
N ARG A 191 -14.70 -7.46 -9.90
CA ARG A 191 -13.84 -7.28 -11.07
C ARG A 191 -13.11 -5.95 -10.98
N VAL A 192 -11.94 -5.91 -11.59
CA VAL A 192 -11.26 -4.63 -11.82
C VAL A 192 -12.16 -3.78 -12.72
N GLY A 193 -12.40 -2.52 -12.32
CA GLY A 193 -13.28 -1.63 -13.04
C GLY A 193 -14.77 -1.72 -12.66
N ASP A 194 -15.14 -2.51 -11.64
CA ASP A 194 -16.50 -2.44 -11.09
C ASP A 194 -16.84 -1.00 -10.70
N PRO A 195 -18.06 -0.53 -10.98
CA PRO A 195 -18.45 0.85 -10.71
C PRO A 195 -18.43 1.15 -9.22
N ILE A 196 -18.08 2.39 -8.89
CA ILE A 196 -18.20 2.92 -7.55
C ILE A 196 -19.69 3.07 -7.22
N ASN A 197 -20.15 2.40 -6.18
CA ASN A 197 -21.55 2.43 -5.73
C ASN A 197 -21.64 2.14 -4.23
N PRO A 198 -21.01 2.94 -3.35
CA PRO A 198 -21.04 2.70 -1.92
C PRO A 198 -22.42 2.91 -1.34
N SER A 199 -22.71 2.26 -0.22
CA SER A 199 -23.86 2.64 0.61
C SER A 199 -23.66 4.04 1.16
N ILE A 200 -24.71 4.88 1.11
CA ILE A 200 -24.71 6.22 1.69
C ILE A 200 -24.63 6.20 3.24
N PHE A 201 -24.87 5.05 3.85
CA PHE A 201 -24.76 4.84 5.30
C PHE A 201 -23.40 4.26 5.73
N ASP A 202 -22.57 3.88 4.77
CA ASP A 202 -21.21 3.39 5.03
C ASP A 202 -20.22 4.57 4.92
N TYR A 203 -20.01 5.28 6.01
CA TYR A 203 -19.10 6.44 6.06
C TYR A 203 -17.64 6.06 5.80
N TYR A 204 -17.25 4.81 6.13
CA TYR A 204 -15.94 4.31 5.78
C TYR A 204 -15.80 4.21 4.25
N ALA A 205 -16.74 3.52 3.59
CA ALA A 205 -16.74 3.39 2.14
C ALA A 205 -16.78 4.76 1.44
N LEU A 206 -17.67 5.66 1.89
CA LEU A 206 -17.74 7.02 1.35
C LEU A 206 -16.40 7.77 1.49
N SER A 207 -15.76 7.71 2.67
CA SER A 207 -14.46 8.35 2.87
C SER A 207 -13.39 7.80 1.93
N LYS A 208 -13.43 6.48 1.66
CA LYS A 208 -12.48 5.82 0.76
C LYS A 208 -12.74 6.17 -0.70
N VAL A 209 -14.00 6.28 -1.12
CA VAL A 209 -14.38 6.77 -2.46
C VAL A 209 -13.86 8.17 -2.72
N PHE A 210 -14.12 9.12 -1.80
CA PHE A 210 -13.62 10.49 -1.97
C PHE A 210 -12.09 10.55 -2.01
N SER A 211 -11.43 9.74 -1.20
CA SER A 211 -9.97 9.66 -1.21
C SER A 211 -9.44 9.06 -2.53
N GLU A 212 -10.05 8.01 -3.05
CA GLU A 212 -9.66 7.40 -4.33
C GLU A 212 -9.86 8.37 -5.50
N LEU A 213 -11.00 9.09 -5.54
CA LEU A 213 -11.24 10.11 -6.54
C LEU A 213 -10.20 11.24 -6.46
N ALA A 214 -9.83 11.68 -5.25
CA ALA A 214 -8.78 12.66 -5.07
C ALA A 214 -7.42 12.17 -5.60
N VAL A 215 -7.11 10.88 -5.44
CA VAL A 215 -5.90 10.28 -6.03
C VAL A 215 -5.98 10.26 -7.55
N TYR A 216 -7.12 9.82 -8.10
CA TYR A 216 -7.35 9.76 -9.53
C TYR A 216 -7.21 11.14 -10.20
N GLU A 217 -7.78 12.18 -9.59
CA GLU A 217 -7.74 13.55 -10.09
C GLU A 217 -6.48 14.33 -9.66
N SER A 218 -5.60 13.70 -8.90
CA SER A 218 -4.42 14.37 -8.31
C SER A 218 -3.47 14.96 -9.34
N GLY A 219 -3.40 14.41 -10.55
CA GLY A 219 -2.39 14.74 -11.55
C GLY A 219 -0.98 14.22 -11.19
N LEU A 220 -0.84 13.33 -10.18
CA LEU A 220 0.40 12.64 -9.89
C LEU A 220 0.73 11.67 -11.03
N LYS A 221 2.01 11.59 -11.40
CA LYS A 221 2.46 10.78 -12.54
C LYS A 221 2.42 9.27 -12.24
N HIS A 222 2.81 8.90 -11.02
CA HIS A 222 2.90 7.51 -10.62
C HIS A 222 2.04 7.25 -9.39
N TRP A 223 0.89 6.63 -9.60
CA TRP A 223 0.02 6.21 -8.52
C TRP A 223 -0.71 4.91 -8.84
N VAL A 224 -1.14 4.23 -7.81
CA VAL A 224 -2.01 3.06 -7.89
C VAL A 224 -3.00 3.07 -6.73
N SER A 225 -4.26 2.70 -7.00
CA SER A 225 -5.26 2.42 -5.98
C SER A 225 -5.50 0.91 -5.90
N ILE A 226 -5.41 0.36 -4.68
CA ILE A 226 -5.63 -1.06 -4.41
C ILE A 226 -6.90 -1.20 -3.58
N ARG A 227 -8.00 -1.63 -4.18
CA ARG A 227 -9.26 -1.95 -3.48
C ARG A 227 -9.15 -3.34 -2.84
N GLN A 228 -8.78 -3.35 -1.58
CA GLN A 228 -8.62 -4.60 -0.83
C GLN A 228 -9.96 -5.22 -0.42
N THR A 229 -9.98 -6.54 -0.31
CA THR A 229 -11.06 -7.31 0.32
C THR A 229 -10.83 -7.42 1.82
N GLY A 230 -11.73 -8.10 2.56
CA GLY A 230 -11.53 -8.40 3.97
C GLY A 230 -10.22 -9.16 4.20
N GLN A 231 -9.46 -8.71 5.18
CA GLN A 231 -8.23 -9.38 5.59
C GLN A 231 -8.48 -10.13 6.90
N TYR A 232 -8.14 -11.40 6.90
CA TYR A 232 -8.12 -12.22 8.09
C TYR A 232 -6.65 -12.46 8.48
N PRO A 233 -6.28 -12.27 9.76
CA PRO A 233 -4.95 -12.65 10.23
C PRO A 233 -4.73 -14.13 9.92
N SER A 234 -3.57 -14.47 9.39
CA SER A 234 -3.16 -15.87 9.30
C SER A 234 -3.04 -16.41 10.73
N ASN A 235 -3.83 -17.42 11.06
CA ASN A 235 -3.63 -18.18 12.27
C ASN A 235 -2.36 -19.03 12.08
N GLU A 236 -1.22 -18.47 12.39
CA GLU A 236 0.04 -19.17 12.63
C GLU A 236 0.46 -18.97 14.08
#